data_a056296a70a2a37063be9874de53f443
#
_entry.id   a056296a70a2a37063be9874de53f443
#
_cell.length_a   1.000
_cell.length_b   1.000
_cell.length_c   1.000
_cell.angle_alpha   90.00
_cell.angle_beta   90.00
_cell.angle_gamma   90.00
#
_symmetry.space_group_name_H-M   'P 1'
#
loop_
_entity.id
_entity.type
_entity.pdbx_description
1 polymer ?
#
loop_
_entity_poly.entity_id
_entity_poly.type
_entity_poly.pdbx_seq_one_letter_code
_entity_poly.pdbx_strand_id
1 'polypeptide(L)'
;MNQHMKNDEFAVLYRTNSQSRAIEDALRKKNIDYKIYGGISFYQRKEIKDLLSYLRMLINPNVEEALKRIINYPAWGIGATTIDKLTIAANHYNKSIFKIIKNLDKIDLKINSGTKNKLQNFLNMILRFQIDAQKLNAFEIADLVVKQTQLVKDLEKDGTPEAVSKVENVQEL
;
A
#
# COMPACT_ATOMS: atom_id res chain seq x y z
N MET A 1 -35.03 31.89 0.63
CA MET A 1 -33.92 32.61 -0.04
C MET A 1 -32.92 31.53 -0.47
N ASN A 2 -32.89 31.13 -1.74
CA ASN A 2 -31.84 30.25 -2.26
C ASN A 2 -30.60 31.13 -2.50
N GLN A 3 -29.69 31.13 -1.54
CA GLN A 3 -28.35 31.65 -1.79
C GLN A 3 -27.61 30.62 -2.66
N HIS A 4 -27.43 30.95 -3.94
CA HIS A 4 -26.59 30.19 -4.85
C HIS A 4 -25.11 30.46 -4.53
N MET A 5 -24.66 29.94 -3.38
CA MET A 5 -23.25 29.98 -3.00
C MET A 5 -22.47 29.01 -3.89
N LYS A 6 -21.29 29.42 -4.33
CA LYS A 6 -20.37 28.56 -5.09
C LYS A 6 -19.67 27.60 -4.16
N ASN A 7 -19.21 26.46 -4.69
CA ASN A 7 -18.51 25.44 -3.87
C ASN A 7 -17.23 25.98 -3.19
N ASP A 8 -16.57 26.96 -3.78
CA ASP A 8 -15.36 27.60 -3.27
C ASP A 8 -15.62 28.58 -2.08
N GLU A 9 -16.91 28.86 -1.81
CA GLU A 9 -17.31 29.67 -0.66
C GLU A 9 -17.55 28.85 0.62
N PHE A 10 -17.40 27.50 0.55
CA PHE A 10 -17.56 26.63 1.70
C PHE A 10 -16.21 26.11 2.21
N ALA A 11 -16.08 26.06 3.53
CA ALA A 11 -14.97 25.39 4.21
C ALA A 11 -15.51 24.39 5.22
N VAL A 12 -14.92 23.21 5.27
CA VAL A 12 -15.22 22.17 6.25
C VAL A 12 -14.01 22.05 7.18
N LEU A 13 -14.23 22.23 8.46
CA LEU A 13 -13.20 22.10 9.49
C LEU A 13 -13.36 20.76 10.19
N TYR A 14 -12.24 20.08 10.44
CA TYR A 14 -12.20 18.83 11.19
C TYR A 14 -11.03 18.83 12.18
N ARG A 15 -11.20 18.09 13.28
CA ARG A 15 -10.24 18.06 14.38
C ARG A 15 -9.10 17.07 14.16
N THR A 16 -9.40 15.91 13.59
CA THR A 16 -8.43 14.82 13.37
C THR A 16 -8.34 14.47 11.91
N ASN A 17 -7.17 14.01 11.51
CA ASN A 17 -6.91 13.61 10.13
C ASN A 17 -7.77 12.42 9.67
N SER A 18 -8.19 11.52 10.55
CA SER A 18 -9.06 10.39 10.23
C SER A 18 -10.45 10.85 9.76
N GLN A 19 -10.97 11.97 10.29
CA GLN A 19 -12.26 12.52 9.89
C GLN A 19 -12.29 13.00 8.42
N SER A 20 -11.14 13.31 7.83
CA SER A 20 -11.08 13.78 6.45
C SER A 20 -11.60 12.75 5.44
N ARG A 21 -11.45 11.44 5.72
CA ARG A 21 -11.89 10.36 4.81
C ARG A 21 -13.37 10.44 4.48
N ALA A 22 -14.23 10.48 5.50
CA ALA A 22 -15.67 10.52 5.29
C ALA A 22 -16.11 11.75 4.50
N ILE A 23 -15.44 12.90 4.75
CA ILE A 23 -15.69 14.16 4.04
C ILE A 23 -15.22 14.03 2.58
N GLU A 24 -14.02 13.55 2.34
CA GLU A 24 -13.47 13.35 1.00
C GLU A 24 -14.32 12.38 0.18
N ASP A 25 -14.76 11.28 0.77
CA ASP A 25 -15.62 10.30 0.12
C ASP A 25 -16.99 10.87 -0.23
N ALA A 26 -17.58 11.66 0.68
CA ALA A 26 -18.85 12.33 0.42
C ALA A 26 -18.75 13.34 -0.72
N LEU A 27 -17.67 14.12 -0.77
CA LEU A 27 -17.42 15.09 -1.85
C LEU A 27 -17.18 14.40 -3.20
N ARG A 28 -16.38 13.33 -3.21
CA ARG A 28 -16.11 12.52 -4.42
C ARG A 28 -17.37 11.86 -4.97
N LYS A 29 -18.21 11.27 -4.12
CA LYS A 29 -19.49 10.66 -4.54
C LYS A 29 -20.43 11.68 -5.20
N LYS A 30 -20.29 12.94 -4.81
CA LYS A 30 -21.09 14.05 -5.37
C LYS A 30 -20.39 14.78 -6.51
N ASN A 31 -19.20 14.33 -6.96
CA ASN A 31 -18.36 15.02 -7.95
C ASN A 31 -18.09 16.48 -7.59
N ILE A 32 -17.87 16.78 -6.32
CA ILE A 32 -17.53 18.13 -5.84
C ILE A 32 -16.01 18.21 -5.71
N ASP A 33 -15.41 19.13 -6.46
CA ASP A 33 -13.99 19.43 -6.34
C ASP A 33 -13.69 20.07 -4.99
N TYR A 34 -12.59 19.65 -4.37
CA TYR A 34 -12.18 20.16 -3.07
C TYR A 34 -10.65 20.32 -2.98
N LYS A 35 -10.21 21.15 -2.05
CA LYS A 35 -8.80 21.33 -1.71
C LYS A 35 -8.59 21.18 -0.21
N ILE A 36 -7.55 20.42 0.15
CA ILE A 36 -7.16 20.24 1.56
C ILE A 36 -6.06 21.24 1.89
N TYR A 37 -6.27 22.00 2.96
CA TYR A 37 -5.29 22.94 3.50
C TYR A 37 -4.71 22.40 4.81
N GLY A 38 -3.39 22.51 4.97
CA GLY A 38 -2.69 22.09 6.21
C GLY A 38 -2.49 20.58 6.37
N GLY A 39 -2.78 19.78 5.34
CA GLY A 39 -2.61 18.33 5.37
C GLY A 39 -2.53 17.71 3.99
N ILE A 40 -2.39 16.39 3.96
CA ILE A 40 -2.47 15.58 2.73
C ILE A 40 -3.78 14.79 2.74
N SER A 41 -4.37 14.59 1.56
CA SER A 41 -5.55 13.75 1.39
C SER A 41 -5.36 12.38 2.06
N PHE A 42 -6.43 11.83 2.64
CA PHE A 42 -6.41 10.52 3.29
C PHE A 42 -5.74 9.46 2.42
N TYR A 43 -6.13 9.37 1.15
CA TYR A 43 -5.57 8.40 0.20
C TYR A 43 -4.14 8.70 -0.27
N GLN A 44 -3.60 9.87 0.07
CA GLN A 44 -2.20 10.23 -0.22
C GLN A 44 -1.26 9.93 0.94
N ARG A 45 -1.78 9.58 2.11
CA ARG A 45 -0.97 9.22 3.28
C ARG A 45 -0.16 7.96 3.04
N LYS A 46 1.05 7.94 3.60
CA LYS A 46 2.03 6.86 3.35
C LYS A 46 1.47 5.50 3.72
N GLU A 47 0.95 5.34 4.94
CA GLU A 47 0.40 4.11 5.48
C GLU A 47 -0.78 3.58 4.66
N ILE A 48 -1.62 4.48 4.15
CA ILE A 48 -2.76 4.13 3.28
C ILE A 48 -2.26 3.66 1.92
N LYS A 49 -1.31 4.37 1.31
CA LYS A 49 -0.69 3.93 0.05
C LYS A 49 0.02 2.59 0.19
N ASP A 50 0.64 2.32 1.35
CA ASP A 50 1.32 1.06 1.61
C ASP A 50 0.31 -0.10 1.64
N LEU A 51 -0.79 0.03 2.41
CA LEU A 51 -1.85 -0.98 2.43
C LEU A 51 -2.53 -1.15 1.06
N LEU A 52 -2.88 -0.06 0.40
CA LEU A 52 -3.47 -0.12 -0.95
C LEU A 52 -2.52 -0.76 -1.97
N SER A 53 -1.20 -0.63 -1.80
CA SER A 53 -0.24 -1.30 -2.68
C SER A 53 -0.25 -2.81 -2.50
N TYR A 54 -0.39 -3.31 -1.27
CA TYR A 54 -0.66 -4.74 -1.04
C TYR A 54 -1.93 -5.18 -1.77
N LEU A 55 -3.04 -4.48 -1.57
CA LEU A 55 -4.32 -4.85 -2.18
C LEU A 55 -4.27 -4.80 -3.72
N ARG A 56 -3.57 -3.81 -4.30
CA ARG A 56 -3.33 -3.74 -5.76
C ARG A 56 -2.58 -4.95 -6.30
N MET A 57 -1.57 -5.44 -5.55
CA MET A 57 -0.81 -6.63 -5.94
C MET A 57 -1.66 -7.90 -5.95
N LEU A 58 -2.76 -7.96 -5.20
CA LEU A 58 -3.68 -9.09 -5.20
C LEU A 58 -4.48 -9.15 -6.51
N ILE A 59 -4.84 -7.98 -7.05
CA ILE A 59 -5.60 -7.86 -8.29
C ILE A 59 -4.67 -7.98 -9.50
N ASN A 60 -3.56 -7.26 -9.48
CA ASN A 60 -2.57 -7.26 -10.56
C ASN A 60 -1.13 -7.24 -10.03
N PRO A 61 -0.47 -8.39 -9.94
CA PRO A 61 0.89 -8.48 -9.40
C PRO A 61 1.97 -7.87 -10.31
N ASN A 62 1.61 -7.43 -11.52
CA ASN A 62 2.55 -6.79 -12.43
C ASN A 62 2.62 -5.26 -12.27
N VAL A 63 1.93 -4.67 -11.30
CA VAL A 63 2.03 -3.23 -10.98
C VAL A 63 3.35 -2.98 -10.25
N GLU A 64 4.37 -2.59 -10.98
CA GLU A 64 5.73 -2.45 -10.44
C GLU A 64 5.86 -1.39 -9.33
N GLU A 65 5.12 -0.29 -9.44
CA GLU A 65 5.10 0.74 -8.40
C GLU A 65 4.61 0.16 -7.06
N ALA A 66 3.51 -0.61 -7.09
CA ALA A 66 2.97 -1.24 -5.90
C ALA A 66 3.95 -2.28 -5.33
N LEU A 67 4.56 -3.11 -6.18
CA LEU A 67 5.55 -4.09 -5.76
C LEU A 67 6.77 -3.43 -5.12
N LYS A 68 7.38 -2.44 -5.77
CA LYS A 68 8.56 -1.72 -5.24
C LYS A 68 8.26 -1.06 -3.90
N ARG A 69 7.03 -0.63 -3.69
CA ARG A 69 6.60 0.00 -2.45
C ARG A 69 6.53 -0.96 -1.28
N ILE A 70 6.07 -2.20 -1.49
CA ILE A 70 5.80 -3.16 -0.43
C ILE A 70 6.85 -4.26 -0.28
N ILE A 71 7.73 -4.46 -1.26
CA ILE A 71 8.68 -5.58 -1.28
C ILE A 71 9.62 -5.59 -0.07
N ASN A 72 9.81 -4.46 0.58
CA ASN A 72 10.55 -4.34 1.82
C ASN A 72 9.82 -3.49 2.88
N TYR A 73 8.51 -3.45 2.84
CA TYR A 73 7.71 -2.76 3.85
C TYR A 73 6.47 -3.57 4.26
N PRO A 74 6.31 -3.91 5.54
CA PRO A 74 7.32 -3.79 6.62
C PRO A 74 8.65 -4.47 6.28
N ALA A 75 9.70 -4.21 7.04
CA ALA A 75 11.06 -4.63 6.70
C ALA A 75 11.22 -6.16 6.56
N TRP A 76 11.18 -6.68 5.33
CA TRP A 76 11.41 -8.09 5.00
C TRP A 76 12.90 -8.42 4.82
N GLY A 77 13.77 -7.40 4.95
CA GLY A 77 15.22 -7.54 4.75
C GLY A 77 15.64 -7.71 3.28
N ILE A 78 14.84 -7.17 2.36
CA ILE A 78 15.14 -7.09 0.93
C ILE A 78 15.66 -5.68 0.66
N GLY A 79 16.98 -5.53 0.53
CA GLY A 79 17.63 -4.24 0.37
C GLY A 79 17.50 -3.64 -1.03
N ALA A 80 17.80 -2.33 -1.15
CA ALA A 80 17.72 -1.57 -2.39
C ALA A 80 18.55 -2.21 -3.54
N THR A 81 19.76 -2.68 -3.25
CA THR A 81 20.61 -3.36 -4.24
C THR A 81 19.96 -4.60 -4.83
N THR A 82 19.11 -5.32 -4.08
CA THR A 82 18.35 -6.46 -4.59
C THR A 82 17.25 -5.99 -5.52
N ILE A 83 16.56 -4.91 -5.16
CA ILE A 83 15.50 -4.31 -5.99
C ILE A 83 16.08 -3.81 -7.31
N ASP A 84 17.27 -3.21 -7.30
CA ASP A 84 17.97 -2.77 -8.50
C ASP A 84 18.31 -3.96 -9.41
N LYS A 85 18.86 -5.06 -8.86
CA LYS A 85 19.12 -6.28 -9.62
C LYS A 85 17.85 -6.89 -10.24
N LEU A 86 16.75 -6.90 -9.49
CA LEU A 86 15.45 -7.35 -9.99
C LEU A 86 14.96 -6.45 -11.12
N THR A 87 15.13 -5.14 -11.00
CA THR A 87 14.72 -4.16 -12.04
C THR A 87 15.56 -4.33 -13.32
N ILE A 88 16.87 -4.52 -13.19
CA ILE A 88 17.75 -4.77 -14.33
C ILE A 88 17.35 -6.08 -15.03
N ALA A 89 17.10 -7.14 -14.27
CA ALA A 89 16.66 -8.41 -14.83
C ALA A 89 15.27 -8.29 -15.49
N ALA A 90 14.34 -7.56 -14.89
CA ALA A 90 13.02 -7.31 -15.45
C ALA A 90 13.12 -6.66 -16.84
N ASN A 91 13.96 -5.64 -16.98
CA ASN A 91 14.23 -4.97 -18.24
C ASN A 91 14.91 -5.91 -19.25
N HIS A 92 15.94 -6.64 -18.82
CA HIS A 92 16.69 -7.55 -19.68
C HIS A 92 15.80 -8.66 -20.28
N TYR A 93 14.92 -9.25 -19.48
CA TYR A 93 14.03 -10.33 -19.90
C TYR A 93 12.66 -9.84 -20.41
N ASN A 94 12.42 -8.53 -20.46
CA ASN A 94 11.13 -7.92 -20.81
C ASN A 94 9.97 -8.54 -20.03
N LYS A 95 10.14 -8.65 -18.70
CA LYS A 95 9.17 -9.22 -17.75
C LYS A 95 8.99 -8.30 -16.57
N SER A 96 7.82 -8.38 -15.90
CA SER A 96 7.62 -7.68 -14.63
C SER A 96 8.54 -8.23 -13.54
N ILE A 97 8.89 -7.39 -12.55
CA ILE A 97 9.70 -7.81 -11.39
C ILE A 97 9.06 -9.01 -10.69
N PHE A 98 7.74 -9.04 -10.57
CA PHE A 98 7.02 -10.19 -9.98
C PHE A 98 7.27 -11.49 -10.74
N LYS A 99 7.28 -11.44 -12.08
CA LYS A 99 7.61 -12.60 -12.92
C LYS A 99 9.08 -13.01 -12.79
N ILE A 100 10.01 -12.07 -12.57
CA ILE A 100 11.41 -12.39 -12.27
C ILE A 100 11.50 -13.14 -10.94
N ILE A 101 10.84 -12.63 -9.88
CA ILE A 101 10.82 -13.29 -8.56
C ILE A 101 10.23 -14.71 -8.67
N LYS A 102 9.16 -14.89 -9.43
CA LYS A 102 8.54 -16.20 -9.66
C LYS A 102 9.46 -17.21 -10.38
N ASN A 103 10.47 -16.74 -11.08
CA ASN A 103 11.40 -17.56 -11.86
C ASN A 103 12.85 -17.49 -11.36
N LEU A 104 13.06 -17.20 -10.08
CA LEU A 104 14.40 -17.06 -9.49
C LEU A 104 15.30 -18.28 -9.65
N ASP A 105 14.75 -19.47 -9.82
CA ASP A 105 15.54 -20.71 -10.06
C ASP A 105 16.10 -20.80 -11.48
N LYS A 106 15.51 -20.04 -12.42
CA LYS A 106 15.87 -20.02 -13.83
C LYS A 106 16.69 -18.79 -14.22
N ILE A 107 16.84 -17.83 -13.31
CA ILE A 107 17.46 -16.53 -13.57
C ILE A 107 18.58 -16.31 -12.54
N ASP A 108 19.83 -16.20 -13.01
CA ASP A 108 20.96 -15.87 -12.13
C ASP A 108 20.99 -14.37 -11.82
N LEU A 109 20.45 -13.98 -10.68
CA LEU A 109 20.48 -12.60 -10.19
C LEU A 109 21.75 -12.24 -9.41
N LYS A 110 22.69 -13.17 -9.24
CA LYS A 110 23.89 -12.99 -8.38
C LYS A 110 23.55 -12.46 -6.99
N ILE A 111 22.55 -13.08 -6.35
CA ILE A 111 22.13 -12.84 -4.97
C ILE A 111 22.45 -14.07 -4.10
N ASN A 112 22.68 -13.83 -2.81
CA ASN A 112 22.94 -14.94 -1.87
C ASN A 112 21.64 -15.72 -1.56
N SER A 113 21.80 -16.94 -1.02
CA SER A 113 20.70 -17.83 -0.69
C SER A 113 19.71 -17.22 0.32
N GLY A 114 20.22 -16.48 1.30
CA GLY A 114 19.36 -15.80 2.29
C GLY A 114 18.43 -14.76 1.65
N THR A 115 18.94 -13.97 0.69
CA THR A 115 18.12 -13.01 -0.06
C THR A 115 17.11 -13.73 -0.98
N LYS A 116 17.54 -14.83 -1.61
CA LYS A 116 16.64 -15.66 -2.44
C LYS A 116 15.47 -16.19 -1.61
N ASN A 117 15.76 -16.70 -0.40
CA ASN A 117 14.70 -17.18 0.50
C ASN A 117 13.73 -16.08 0.92
N LYS A 118 14.23 -14.86 1.21
CA LYS A 118 13.37 -13.72 1.54
C LYS A 118 12.43 -13.35 0.37
N LEU A 119 12.95 -13.32 -0.85
CA LEU A 119 12.14 -13.08 -2.05
C LEU A 119 11.10 -14.18 -2.26
N GLN A 120 11.46 -15.44 -2.02
CA GLN A 120 10.54 -16.58 -2.12
C GLN A 120 9.43 -16.50 -1.07
N ASN A 121 9.77 -16.12 0.17
CA ASN A 121 8.79 -15.93 1.25
C ASN A 121 7.82 -14.80 0.91
N PHE A 122 8.33 -13.67 0.41
CA PHE A 122 7.48 -12.57 -0.08
C PHE A 122 6.55 -13.02 -1.20
N LEU A 123 7.07 -13.74 -2.20
CA LEU A 123 6.26 -14.29 -3.29
C LEU A 123 5.14 -15.19 -2.77
N ASN A 124 5.48 -16.15 -1.91
CA ASN A 124 4.53 -17.10 -1.34
C ASN A 124 3.43 -16.39 -0.54
N MET A 125 3.77 -15.35 0.21
CA MET A 125 2.81 -14.53 0.93
C MET A 125 1.81 -13.86 -0.03
N ILE A 126 2.30 -13.21 -1.09
CA ILE A 126 1.43 -12.56 -2.09
C ILE A 126 0.53 -13.59 -2.79
N LEU A 127 1.08 -14.73 -3.20
CA LEU A 127 0.29 -15.79 -3.86
C LEU A 127 -0.80 -16.34 -2.92
N ARG A 128 -0.50 -16.51 -1.64
CA ARG A 128 -1.49 -16.91 -0.63
C ARG A 128 -2.60 -15.88 -0.50
N PHE A 129 -2.27 -14.61 -0.37
CA PHE A 129 -3.25 -13.55 -0.32
C PHE A 129 -4.15 -13.50 -1.57
N GLN A 130 -3.59 -13.77 -2.76
CA GLN A 130 -4.39 -13.85 -4.00
C GLN A 130 -5.43 -14.98 -3.95
N ILE A 131 -5.08 -16.11 -3.34
CA ILE A 131 -6.03 -17.23 -3.15
C ILE A 131 -7.12 -16.84 -2.15
N ASP A 132 -6.73 -16.22 -1.03
CA ASP A 132 -7.65 -15.79 0.01
C ASP A 132 -8.61 -14.69 -0.49
N ALA A 133 -8.12 -13.77 -1.33
CA ALA A 133 -8.92 -12.71 -1.94
C ALA A 133 -10.05 -13.21 -2.87
N GLN A 134 -10.01 -14.47 -3.30
CA GLN A 134 -11.11 -15.08 -4.07
C GLN A 134 -12.28 -15.49 -3.18
N LYS A 135 -12.08 -15.59 -1.88
CA LYS A 135 -13.06 -16.11 -0.91
C LYS A 135 -13.52 -15.05 0.09
N LEU A 136 -12.71 -14.06 0.34
CA LEU A 136 -12.91 -13.01 1.34
C LEU A 136 -13.47 -11.75 0.69
N ASN A 137 -14.28 -10.99 1.44
CA ASN A 137 -14.70 -9.66 1.03
C ASN A 137 -13.56 -8.63 1.20
N ALA A 138 -13.78 -7.39 0.75
CA ALA A 138 -12.76 -6.34 0.73
C ALA A 138 -12.22 -6.01 2.14
N PHE A 139 -13.08 -5.99 3.15
CA PHE A 139 -12.68 -5.74 4.53
C PHE A 139 -11.86 -6.91 5.09
N GLU A 140 -12.35 -8.13 4.92
CA GLU A 140 -11.68 -9.34 5.43
C GLU A 140 -10.29 -9.53 4.84
N ILE A 141 -10.11 -9.29 3.55
CA ILE A 141 -8.78 -9.41 2.92
C ILE A 141 -7.85 -8.29 3.35
N ALA A 142 -8.35 -7.06 3.55
CA ALA A 142 -7.53 -5.96 4.05
C ALA A 142 -7.06 -6.24 5.49
N ASP A 143 -7.95 -6.69 6.36
CA ASP A 143 -7.63 -7.08 7.75
C ASP A 143 -6.62 -8.24 7.80
N LEU A 144 -6.80 -9.27 6.94
CA LEU A 144 -5.85 -10.37 6.81
C LEU A 144 -4.45 -9.87 6.40
N VAL A 145 -4.37 -9.00 5.40
CA VAL A 145 -3.11 -8.39 4.95
C VAL A 145 -2.45 -7.62 6.07
N VAL A 146 -3.18 -6.74 6.75
CA VAL A 146 -2.66 -5.94 7.89
C VAL A 146 -2.08 -6.83 8.98
N LYS A 147 -2.82 -7.90 9.36
CA LYS A 147 -2.41 -8.84 10.43
C LYS A 147 -1.19 -9.66 10.02
N GLN A 148 -1.19 -10.25 8.84
CA GLN A 148 -0.09 -11.13 8.41
C GLN A 148 1.19 -10.38 8.07
N THR A 149 1.09 -9.18 7.52
CA THR A 149 2.26 -8.33 7.28
C THR A 149 2.78 -7.67 8.54
N GLN A 150 1.98 -7.64 9.63
CA GLN A 150 2.29 -6.92 10.86
C GLN A 150 2.47 -5.40 10.64
N LEU A 151 1.77 -4.84 9.65
CA LEU A 151 1.87 -3.44 9.25
C LEU A 151 1.57 -2.49 10.42
N VAL A 152 0.52 -2.76 11.19
CA VAL A 152 0.17 -1.97 12.39
C VAL A 152 1.26 -2.06 13.44
N LYS A 153 1.78 -3.26 13.73
CA LYS A 153 2.88 -3.41 14.69
C LYS A 153 4.14 -2.66 14.28
N ASP A 154 4.40 -2.57 12.98
CA ASP A 154 5.53 -1.81 12.48
C ASP A 154 5.33 -0.29 12.66
N LEU A 155 4.11 0.20 12.46
CA LEU A 155 3.74 1.59 12.71
C LEU A 155 3.80 1.95 14.21
N GLU A 156 3.43 1.03 15.11
CA GLU A 156 3.42 1.24 16.56
C GLU A 156 4.82 1.31 17.17
N LYS A 157 5.87 0.82 16.50
CA LYS A 157 7.24 0.79 17.04
C LYS A 157 7.78 2.15 17.44
N ASP A 158 7.37 3.20 16.74
CA ASP A 158 7.86 4.55 17.00
C ASP A 158 7.30 5.18 18.29
N GLY A 159 6.16 4.67 18.80
CA GLY A 159 5.52 5.14 20.05
C GLY A 159 5.12 6.61 20.07
N THR A 160 5.10 7.29 18.94
CA THR A 160 4.80 8.71 18.81
C THR A 160 3.30 8.96 18.60
N PRO A 161 2.76 10.15 18.93
CA PRO A 161 1.39 10.51 18.57
C PRO A 161 1.10 10.40 17.07
N GLU A 162 2.11 10.62 16.24
CA GLU A 162 2.02 10.45 14.80
C GLU A 162 1.85 8.96 14.42
N ALA A 163 2.54 8.06 15.10
CA ALA A 163 2.38 6.62 14.92
C ALA A 163 0.95 6.17 15.24
N VAL A 164 0.37 6.66 16.34
CA VAL A 164 -1.02 6.41 16.71
C VAL A 164 -1.97 6.87 15.61
N SER A 165 -1.79 8.08 15.08
CA SER A 165 -2.61 8.59 13.97
C SER A 165 -2.49 7.75 12.69
N LYS A 166 -1.31 7.21 12.40
CA LYS A 166 -1.12 6.29 11.25
C LYS A 166 -1.88 4.97 11.44
N VAL A 167 -1.87 4.43 12.67
CA VAL A 167 -2.64 3.22 12.99
C VAL A 167 -4.14 3.47 12.84
N GLU A 168 -4.66 4.58 13.40
CA GLU A 168 -6.05 4.98 13.22
C GLU A 168 -6.43 5.10 11.74
N ASN A 169 -5.56 5.71 10.91
CA ASN A 169 -5.78 5.81 9.48
C ASN A 169 -5.90 4.44 8.79
N VAL A 170 -5.06 3.47 9.18
CA VAL A 170 -5.13 2.11 8.64
C VAL A 170 -6.42 1.40 9.05
N GLN A 171 -6.87 1.60 10.29
CA GLN A 171 -8.12 1.01 10.80
C GLN A 171 -9.36 1.65 10.15
N GLU A 172 -9.26 2.93 9.76
CA GLU A 172 -10.34 3.66 9.10
C GLU A 172 -10.52 3.26 7.62
N LEU A 173 -9.48 2.73 6.95
CA LEU A 173 -9.56 2.29 5.55
C LEU A 173 -10.43 1.05 5.38
#